data_b21cccfe5ec0353d1c51063511bdcf8d
#
_entry.id   b21cccfe5ec0353d1c51063511bdcf8d
#
_cell.length_a   1.000
_cell.length_b   1.000
_cell.length_c   1.000
_cell.angle_alpha   90.00
_cell.angle_beta   90.00
_cell.angle_gamma   90.00
#
_symmetry.space_group_name_H-M   'P 1'
#
loop_
_entity.id
_entity.type
_entity.pdbx_description
1 polymer ?
#
loop_
_entity_poly.entity_id
_entity_poly.type
_entity_poly.pdbx_seq_one_letter_code
_entity_poly.pdbx_strand_id
1 'polypeptide(L)'
;QGKANKGQITIGDAINLAILEEMLRDPMTTIHAEDLQAGSSYDIPKKLQEVFGSLRAADEIIDEGHIIGKALGEGMNGYRPIVELMNTNFGIYGMAELSSAGNTYATTGGQFDMPMTIIGAGGTAPNQALGAEHSQPFHAYVMGIPGLKICTAASPEAAYGITKSMIRDNGPGILFCPVKMMKGVKGELELGKCLPMNKAAVLHAASEDAVAKGAAVTVLTYLHGVKEAQDSIDAIVAGGADIDLIELRTLKPLDLETIGMSLRRTHKVAILDESTRSGGVGASISAIVSEELYDELDAPVRRLCMDDAPVPYASSMEKAVVKRGEDLIAAVLDLARNA
;
A
#
# COMPACT_ATOMS: atom_id res chain seq x y z
N GLN A 1 -21.29 23.80 4.28
CA GLN A 1 -22.04 22.58 3.93
C GLN A 1 -21.66 22.23 2.50
N GLY A 2 -20.81 21.19 2.35
CA GLY A 2 -20.08 20.90 1.13
C GLY A 2 -20.98 20.46 0.00
N LYS A 3 -20.84 21.15 -1.13
CA LYS A 3 -21.13 20.52 -2.42
C LYS A 3 -20.14 19.37 -2.55
N ALA A 4 -20.65 18.13 -2.63
CA ALA A 4 -19.86 16.98 -3.01
C ALA A 4 -19.07 17.37 -4.27
N ASN A 5 -17.75 17.37 -4.14
CA ASN A 5 -16.87 17.65 -5.27
C ASN A 5 -17.02 16.49 -6.25
N LYS A 6 -17.87 16.63 -7.26
CA LYS A 6 -17.99 15.69 -8.38
C LYS A 6 -16.78 15.78 -9.33
N GLY A 7 -15.64 16.24 -8.83
CA GLY A 7 -14.38 16.34 -9.55
C GLY A 7 -13.49 15.13 -9.25
N GLN A 8 -12.89 14.57 -10.26
CA GLN A 8 -11.87 13.55 -10.10
C GLN A 8 -10.64 14.15 -9.41
N ILE A 9 -10.22 13.55 -8.30
CA ILE A 9 -9.08 13.94 -7.47
C ILE A 9 -7.93 12.94 -7.66
N THR A 10 -6.68 13.38 -7.56
CA THR A 10 -5.52 12.49 -7.60
C THR A 10 -5.29 11.79 -6.26
N ILE A 11 -4.42 10.77 -6.22
CA ILE A 11 -4.04 10.09 -4.96
C ILE A 11 -3.36 11.11 -4.02
N GLY A 12 -2.41 11.91 -4.51
CA GLY A 12 -1.72 12.92 -3.68
C GLY A 12 -2.67 13.96 -3.10
N ASP A 13 -3.57 14.51 -3.93
CA ASP A 13 -4.57 15.49 -3.46
C ASP A 13 -5.58 14.85 -2.48
N ALA A 14 -5.90 13.57 -2.63
CA ALA A 14 -6.80 12.84 -1.72
C ALA A 14 -6.17 12.67 -0.33
N ILE A 15 -4.88 12.36 -0.26
CA ILE A 15 -4.11 12.30 0.98
C ILE A 15 -4.03 13.69 1.62
N ASN A 16 -3.68 14.72 0.84
CA ASN A 16 -3.65 16.12 1.32
C ASN A 16 -4.98 16.54 1.95
N LEU A 17 -6.09 16.24 1.28
CA LEU A 17 -7.43 16.54 1.79
C LEU A 17 -7.73 15.80 3.11
N ALA A 18 -7.35 14.51 3.20
CA ALA A 18 -7.51 13.73 4.42
C ALA A 18 -6.72 14.34 5.59
N ILE A 19 -5.46 14.72 5.35
CA ILE A 19 -4.60 15.36 6.36
C ILE A 19 -5.18 16.71 6.78
N LEU A 20 -5.60 17.54 5.82
CA LEU A 20 -6.22 18.83 6.10
C LEU A 20 -7.44 18.70 7.02
N GLU A 21 -8.34 17.76 6.71
CA GLU A 21 -9.54 17.52 7.53
C GLU A 21 -9.18 17.00 8.93
N GLU A 22 -8.20 16.11 9.08
CA GLU A 22 -7.81 15.58 10.39
C GLU A 22 -7.05 16.62 11.23
N MET A 23 -6.23 17.47 10.62
CA MET A 23 -5.58 18.60 11.31
C MET A 23 -6.58 19.69 11.74
N LEU A 24 -7.67 19.89 10.99
CA LEU A 24 -8.78 20.77 11.39
C LEU A 24 -9.59 20.16 12.53
N ARG A 25 -9.77 18.85 12.56
CA ARG A 25 -10.51 18.10 13.56
C ARG A 25 -9.78 18.05 14.91
N ASP A 26 -8.46 17.83 14.87
CA ASP A 26 -7.65 17.56 16.06
C ASP A 26 -6.40 18.47 16.09
N PRO A 27 -6.31 19.40 17.08
CA PRO A 27 -5.17 20.29 17.20
C PRO A 27 -3.85 19.58 17.54
N MET A 28 -3.90 18.34 18.03
CA MET A 28 -2.71 17.54 18.33
C MET A 28 -2.13 16.87 17.08
N THR A 29 -2.80 16.93 15.94
CA THR A 29 -2.27 16.40 14.67
C THR A 29 -1.24 17.37 14.09
N THR A 30 -0.05 16.85 13.81
CA THR A 30 1.10 17.56 13.18
C THR A 30 1.51 16.85 11.89
N ILE A 31 2.24 17.55 11.01
CA ILE A 31 2.86 16.95 9.83
C ILE A 31 4.30 17.44 9.68
N HIS A 32 5.18 16.52 9.35
CA HIS A 32 6.60 16.71 9.09
C HIS A 32 6.93 16.17 7.71
N ALA A 33 7.53 16.98 6.87
CA ALA A 33 7.92 16.61 5.52
C ALA A 33 9.13 17.40 5.04
N GLU A 34 9.89 16.82 4.15
CA GLU A 34 10.93 17.50 3.37
C GLU A 34 10.28 18.34 2.27
N ASP A 35 10.84 19.52 1.99
CA ASP A 35 10.32 20.44 0.97
C ASP A 35 8.80 20.72 1.13
N LEU A 36 8.32 20.77 2.37
CA LEU A 36 6.90 20.90 2.70
C LEU A 36 6.29 22.14 2.09
N GLN A 37 7.01 23.28 2.11
CA GLN A 37 6.54 24.55 1.53
C GLN A 37 6.35 24.45 0.02
N ALA A 38 7.19 23.68 -0.66
CA ALA A 38 7.07 23.42 -2.09
C ALA A 38 5.96 22.39 -2.43
N GLY A 39 5.43 21.68 -1.41
CA GLY A 39 4.42 20.63 -1.57
C GLY A 39 5.01 19.25 -1.70
N SER A 40 6.30 19.07 -1.42
CA SER A 40 7.03 17.84 -1.66
C SER A 40 6.90 17.36 -3.12
N SER A 41 7.22 16.09 -3.40
CA SER A 41 7.16 15.57 -4.78
C SER A 41 5.74 15.30 -5.30
N TYR A 42 4.76 15.07 -4.40
CA TYR A 42 3.43 14.55 -4.76
C TYR A 42 2.27 15.39 -4.24
N ASP A 43 2.53 16.65 -3.87
CA ASP A 43 1.54 17.61 -3.36
C ASP A 43 0.86 17.17 -2.05
N ILE A 44 1.37 16.15 -1.33
CA ILE A 44 0.81 15.66 -0.07
C ILE A 44 0.76 16.76 1.00
N PRO A 45 1.87 17.49 1.34
CA PRO A 45 1.84 18.52 2.37
C PRO A 45 1.45 19.90 1.84
N LYS A 46 1.09 20.03 0.58
CA LYS A 46 0.85 21.33 -0.09
C LYS A 46 -0.09 22.23 0.67
N LYS A 47 0.33 23.47 0.91
CA LYS A 47 -0.41 24.53 1.61
C LYS A 47 -0.74 24.26 3.09
N LEU A 48 -0.36 23.15 3.66
CA LEU A 48 -0.67 22.85 5.07
C LEU A 48 0.02 23.84 6.02
N GLN A 49 1.25 24.26 5.72
CA GLN A 49 1.94 25.25 6.55
C GLN A 49 1.29 26.63 6.49
N GLU A 50 0.75 27.02 5.33
CA GLU A 50 0.00 28.29 5.18
C GLU A 50 -1.25 28.31 6.08
N VAL A 51 -1.89 27.13 6.27
CA VAL A 51 -3.13 27.01 7.04
C VAL A 51 -2.83 26.84 8.54
N PHE A 52 -1.85 26.02 8.92
CA PHE A 52 -1.63 25.58 10.31
C PHE A 52 -0.39 26.16 10.97
N GLY A 53 0.47 26.85 10.21
CA GLY A 53 1.73 27.40 10.69
C GLY A 53 2.83 26.34 10.84
N SER A 54 4.07 26.81 10.99
CA SER A 54 5.28 25.95 11.03
C SER A 54 5.38 25.05 12.27
N LEU A 55 4.66 25.35 13.34
CA LEU A 55 4.65 24.48 14.53
C LEU A 55 3.84 23.19 14.33
N ARG A 56 2.84 23.22 13.45
CA ARG A 56 1.99 22.07 13.18
C ARG A 56 2.27 21.43 11.81
N ALA A 57 2.82 22.20 10.87
CA ALA A 57 3.23 21.72 9.56
C ALA A 57 4.69 22.16 9.33
N ALA A 58 5.61 21.30 9.74
CA ALA A 58 7.03 21.63 9.77
C ALA A 58 7.73 21.20 8.48
N ASP A 59 8.48 22.14 7.91
CA ASP A 59 9.42 21.89 6.82
C ASP A 59 10.73 21.40 7.45
N GLU A 60 11.09 20.16 7.20
CA GLU A 60 12.19 19.49 7.87
C GLU A 60 13.45 19.44 6.99
N ILE A 61 14.58 19.24 7.61
CA ILE A 61 15.83 18.94 6.90
C ILE A 61 15.73 17.55 6.25
N ILE A 62 16.50 17.31 5.21
CA ILE A 62 16.57 15.99 4.55
C ILE A 62 17.34 15.02 5.43
N ASP A 63 16.62 14.38 6.34
CA ASP A 63 17.11 13.34 7.24
C ASP A 63 15.90 12.54 7.77
N GLU A 64 15.58 11.44 7.14
CA GLU A 64 14.40 10.63 7.46
C GLU A 64 14.49 9.99 8.84
N GLY A 65 15.71 9.68 9.32
CA GLY A 65 15.94 9.21 10.69
C GLY A 65 15.53 10.27 11.71
N HIS A 66 15.95 11.53 11.48
CA HIS A 66 15.54 12.66 12.32
C HIS A 66 14.03 12.88 12.31
N ILE A 67 13.40 12.89 11.11
CA ILE A 67 11.97 13.17 10.97
C ILE A 67 11.13 12.09 11.66
N ILE A 68 11.47 10.81 11.45
CA ILE A 68 10.78 9.68 12.08
C ILE A 68 11.03 9.68 13.61
N GLY A 69 12.25 9.98 14.06
CA GLY A 69 12.58 10.08 15.47
C GLY A 69 11.85 11.21 16.19
N LYS A 70 11.70 12.37 15.52
CA LYS A 70 10.89 13.48 16.03
C LYS A 70 9.42 13.06 16.17
N ALA A 71 8.85 12.43 15.16
CA ALA A 71 7.49 11.93 15.19
C ALA A 71 7.29 10.87 16.31
N LEU A 72 8.26 9.98 16.52
CA LEU A 72 8.24 9.05 17.65
C LEU A 72 8.13 9.79 18.99
N GLY A 73 8.96 10.83 19.19
CA GLY A 73 8.92 11.66 20.39
C GLY A 73 7.59 12.39 20.57
N GLU A 74 7.02 12.92 19.50
CA GLU A 74 5.70 13.58 19.51
C GLU A 74 4.58 12.58 19.87
N GLY A 75 4.57 11.39 19.25
CA GLY A 75 3.61 10.34 19.56
C GLY A 75 3.63 9.92 21.04
N MET A 76 4.83 9.79 21.62
CA MET A 76 4.99 9.50 23.06
C MET A 76 4.47 10.62 23.97
N ASN A 77 4.35 11.85 23.49
CA ASN A 77 3.85 13.00 24.21
C ASN A 77 2.38 13.35 23.89
N GLY A 78 1.65 12.45 23.23
CA GLY A 78 0.21 12.59 23.00
C GLY A 78 -0.17 13.38 21.76
N TYR A 79 0.81 13.74 20.90
CA TYR A 79 0.53 14.27 19.56
C TYR A 79 0.20 13.13 18.60
N ARG A 80 -0.37 13.48 17.44
CA ARG A 80 -0.64 12.57 16.31
C ARG A 80 0.20 13.00 15.10
N PRO A 81 1.49 12.68 15.12
CA PRO A 81 2.39 13.11 14.05
C PRO A 81 2.12 12.31 12.78
N ILE A 82 2.18 13.04 11.67
CA ILE A 82 2.23 12.51 10.32
C ILE A 82 3.62 12.80 9.77
N VAL A 83 4.28 11.78 9.24
CA VAL A 83 5.54 11.91 8.49
C VAL A 83 5.24 11.67 7.03
N GLU A 84 5.52 12.62 6.18
CA GLU A 84 5.55 12.38 4.74
C GLU A 84 6.99 12.11 4.33
N LEU A 85 7.22 10.93 3.74
CA LEU A 85 8.48 10.57 3.11
C LEU A 85 8.34 10.79 1.60
N MET A 86 9.18 11.65 1.05
CA MET A 86 9.18 11.95 -0.39
C MET A 86 9.31 10.66 -1.22
N ASN A 87 10.12 9.71 -0.75
CA ASN A 87 10.15 8.34 -1.22
C ASN A 87 10.23 7.41 0.00
N THR A 88 9.29 6.49 0.13
CA THR A 88 9.22 5.57 1.28
C THR A 88 10.48 4.71 1.46
N ASN A 89 11.28 4.50 0.40
CA ASN A 89 12.50 3.70 0.48
C ASN A 89 13.51 4.28 1.46
N PHE A 90 13.53 5.60 1.61
CA PHE A 90 14.43 6.27 2.56
C PHE A 90 14.01 6.12 4.02
N GLY A 91 12.81 5.60 4.27
CA GLY A 91 12.44 5.14 5.62
C GLY A 91 13.40 4.10 6.21
N ILE A 92 14.28 3.49 5.39
CA ILE A 92 15.35 2.61 5.87
C ILE A 92 16.30 3.32 6.84
N TYR A 93 16.49 4.63 6.69
CA TYR A 93 17.32 5.43 7.59
C TYR A 93 16.68 5.64 8.97
N GLY A 94 15.35 5.46 9.08
CA GLY A 94 14.60 5.53 10.34
C GLY A 94 14.11 4.17 10.86
N MET A 95 14.74 3.06 10.47
CA MET A 95 14.32 1.71 10.87
C MET A 95 14.39 1.47 12.38
N ALA A 96 15.33 2.09 13.08
CA ALA A 96 15.45 1.97 14.53
C ALA A 96 14.26 2.63 15.23
N GLU A 97 13.85 3.79 14.78
CA GLU A 97 12.72 4.58 15.29
C GLU A 97 11.39 3.88 14.99
N LEU A 98 11.24 3.35 13.77
CA LEU A 98 10.08 2.54 13.38
C LEU A 98 9.94 1.28 14.24
N SER A 99 11.07 0.58 14.46
CA SER A 99 11.11 -0.59 15.34
C SER A 99 10.76 -0.22 16.77
N SER A 100 11.28 0.91 17.27
CA SER A 100 10.97 1.39 18.61
C SER A 100 9.49 1.73 18.78
N ALA A 101 8.87 2.40 17.79
CA ALA A 101 7.44 2.72 17.81
C ALA A 101 6.58 1.45 17.84
N GLY A 102 6.83 0.52 16.91
CA GLY A 102 6.09 -0.74 16.83
C GLY A 102 6.25 -1.59 18.08
N ASN A 103 7.49 -1.76 18.55
CA ASN A 103 7.78 -2.56 19.75
C ASN A 103 7.17 -1.96 21.01
N THR A 104 7.21 -0.64 21.21
CA THR A 104 6.59 0.03 22.37
C THR A 104 5.09 -0.22 22.40
N TYR A 105 4.42 -0.06 21.26
CA TYR A 105 3.00 -0.34 21.15
C TYR A 105 2.67 -1.82 21.40
N ALA A 106 3.40 -2.73 20.76
CA ALA A 106 3.17 -4.17 20.88
C ALA A 106 3.46 -4.71 22.28
N THR A 107 4.57 -4.29 22.92
CA THR A 107 4.98 -4.76 24.25
C THR A 107 3.96 -4.39 25.31
N THR A 108 3.28 -3.27 25.16
CA THR A 108 2.23 -2.83 26.10
C THR A 108 0.84 -3.38 25.74
N GLY A 109 0.74 -4.20 24.67
CA GLY A 109 -0.55 -4.69 24.18
C GLY A 109 -1.48 -3.57 23.71
N GLY A 110 -0.90 -2.46 23.22
CA GLY A 110 -1.63 -1.27 22.79
C GLY A 110 -2.15 -0.39 23.93
N GLN A 111 -1.71 -0.60 25.17
CA GLN A 111 -2.08 0.26 26.30
C GLN A 111 -1.32 1.58 26.32
N PHE A 112 -0.13 1.60 25.74
CA PHE A 112 0.62 2.83 25.49
C PHE A 112 0.37 3.27 24.05
N ASP A 113 -0.35 4.37 23.89
CA ASP A 113 -0.64 4.94 22.57
C ASP A 113 0.65 5.38 21.88
N MET A 114 0.78 5.01 20.60
CA MET A 114 1.89 5.41 19.74
C MET A 114 1.34 5.84 18.38
N PRO A 115 0.53 6.90 18.33
CA PRO A 115 -0.17 7.33 17.12
C PRO A 115 0.80 8.03 16.17
N MET A 116 1.54 7.27 15.40
CA MET A 116 2.47 7.76 14.37
C MET A 116 2.04 7.25 13.00
N THR A 117 1.78 8.16 12.08
CA THR A 117 1.38 7.85 10.70
C THR A 117 2.48 8.23 9.74
N ILE A 118 3.02 7.28 9.00
CA ILE A 118 3.99 7.54 7.94
C ILE A 118 3.29 7.33 6.60
N ILE A 119 3.48 8.25 5.67
CA ILE A 119 2.86 8.22 4.34
C ILE A 119 3.94 8.54 3.31
N GLY A 120 3.93 7.83 2.20
CA GLY A 120 4.81 8.22 1.11
C GLY A 120 4.58 7.41 -0.17
N ALA A 121 5.15 7.93 -1.24
CA ALA A 121 5.19 7.25 -2.51
C ALA A 121 6.29 6.19 -2.51
N GLY A 122 5.98 5.01 -3.07
CA GLY A 122 6.92 3.90 -3.13
C GLY A 122 6.46 2.82 -4.07
N GLY A 123 7.04 1.64 -3.88
CA GLY A 123 6.79 0.50 -4.75
C GLY A 123 7.63 0.54 -6.03
N THR A 124 7.56 -0.54 -6.78
CA THR A 124 8.34 -0.73 -8.00
C THR A 124 7.42 -0.98 -9.18
N ALA A 125 7.47 -0.09 -10.16
CA ALA A 125 6.68 -0.23 -11.38
C ALA A 125 7.58 -0.20 -12.63
N PRO A 126 7.16 -0.85 -13.71
CA PRO A 126 7.84 -0.75 -14.97
C PRO A 126 7.96 0.69 -15.47
N ASN A 127 9.10 1.03 -16.06
CA ASN A 127 9.40 2.35 -16.61
C ASN A 127 9.42 3.48 -15.56
N GLN A 128 9.83 3.20 -14.33
CA GLN A 128 10.09 4.23 -13.31
C GLN A 128 11.37 4.99 -13.62
N ALA A 129 12.40 4.27 -14.07
CA ALA A 129 13.73 4.81 -14.35
C ALA A 129 14.37 5.54 -13.15
N LEU A 130 14.05 5.09 -11.93
CA LEU A 130 14.53 5.68 -10.68
C LEU A 130 15.77 4.95 -10.13
N GLY A 131 16.07 3.74 -10.63
CA GLY A 131 17.21 2.93 -10.21
C GLY A 131 17.04 2.29 -8.84
N ALA A 132 18.11 1.64 -8.37
CA ALA A 132 18.06 0.78 -7.20
C ALA A 132 17.63 1.49 -5.92
N GLU A 133 18.16 2.67 -5.65
CA GLU A 133 17.93 3.38 -4.37
C GLU A 133 16.49 3.87 -4.21
N HIS A 134 15.83 4.28 -5.31
CA HIS A 134 14.48 4.82 -5.28
C HIS A 134 13.40 3.77 -5.62
N SER A 135 13.77 2.51 -5.79
CA SER A 135 12.85 1.45 -6.19
C SER A 135 12.95 0.21 -5.30
N GLN A 136 13.46 0.37 -4.07
CA GLN A 136 13.53 -0.73 -3.11
C GLN A 136 12.14 -1.04 -2.54
N PRO A 137 11.80 -2.31 -2.31
CA PRO A 137 10.52 -2.70 -1.73
C PRO A 137 10.52 -2.50 -0.21
N PHE A 138 10.58 -1.26 0.26
CA PHE A 138 10.67 -0.93 1.70
C PHE A 138 9.53 -1.56 2.52
N HIS A 139 8.36 -1.71 1.93
CA HIS A 139 7.24 -2.42 2.55
C HIS A 139 7.60 -3.85 2.98
N ALA A 140 8.49 -4.55 2.25
CA ALA A 140 8.96 -5.88 2.65
C ALA A 140 9.86 -5.82 3.90
N TYR A 141 10.71 -4.79 4.03
CA TYR A 141 11.63 -4.66 5.17
C TYR A 141 10.89 -4.42 6.50
N VAL A 142 9.78 -3.69 6.47
CA VAL A 142 9.02 -3.34 7.67
C VAL A 142 8.00 -4.42 8.08
N MET A 143 7.75 -5.45 7.26
CA MET A 143 6.86 -6.58 7.59
C MET A 143 7.23 -7.26 8.91
N GLY A 144 8.53 -7.34 9.22
CA GLY A 144 9.05 -7.98 10.42
C GLY A 144 8.92 -7.17 11.71
N ILE A 145 8.47 -5.90 11.68
CA ILE A 145 8.37 -5.05 12.88
C ILE A 145 7.05 -5.34 13.62
N PRO A 146 7.06 -5.90 14.84
CA PRO A 146 5.85 -6.10 15.62
C PRO A 146 5.12 -4.77 15.90
N GLY A 147 3.79 -4.79 16.00
CA GLY A 147 2.99 -3.59 16.34
C GLY A 147 2.85 -2.54 15.24
N LEU A 148 3.65 -2.60 14.17
CA LEU A 148 3.53 -1.69 13.04
C LEU A 148 2.45 -2.19 12.07
N LYS A 149 1.52 -1.31 11.70
CA LYS A 149 0.52 -1.57 10.65
C LYS A 149 1.08 -1.15 9.29
N ILE A 150 0.81 -1.96 8.27
CA ILE A 150 1.31 -1.72 6.91
C ILE A 150 0.14 -1.70 5.95
N CYS A 151 -0.16 -0.51 5.43
CA CYS A 151 -1.26 -0.27 4.50
C CYS A 151 -0.76 0.12 3.12
N THR A 152 -1.59 -0.12 2.11
CA THR A 152 -1.37 0.32 0.73
C THR A 152 -2.63 0.94 0.15
N ALA A 153 -2.49 1.85 -0.80
CA ALA A 153 -3.63 2.44 -1.48
C ALA A 153 -3.31 2.71 -2.95
N ALA A 154 -4.10 2.14 -3.85
CA ALA A 154 -3.93 2.30 -5.30
C ALA A 154 -5.00 3.19 -5.95
N SER A 155 -5.87 3.82 -5.16
CA SER A 155 -6.93 4.72 -5.63
C SER A 155 -7.09 5.93 -4.71
N PRO A 156 -7.64 7.06 -5.20
CA PRO A 156 -7.93 8.22 -4.36
C PRO A 156 -8.85 7.90 -3.17
N GLU A 157 -9.88 7.07 -3.37
CA GLU A 157 -10.78 6.65 -2.28
C GLU A 157 -10.02 5.88 -1.20
N ALA A 158 -9.20 4.90 -1.60
CA ALA A 158 -8.41 4.10 -0.66
C ALA A 158 -7.39 4.99 0.08
N ALA A 159 -6.68 5.86 -0.64
CA ALA A 159 -5.69 6.77 -0.07
C ALA A 159 -6.32 7.72 0.95
N TYR A 160 -7.43 8.37 0.61
CA TYR A 160 -8.16 9.26 1.52
C TYR A 160 -8.67 8.53 2.75
N GLY A 161 -9.40 7.43 2.57
CA GLY A 161 -10.08 6.74 3.66
C GLY A 161 -9.11 6.05 4.63
N ILE A 162 -8.03 5.44 4.10
CA ILE A 162 -7.00 4.79 4.92
C ILE A 162 -6.17 5.83 5.67
N THR A 163 -5.77 6.94 5.03
CA THR A 163 -5.05 8.05 5.69
C THR A 163 -5.82 8.53 6.92
N LYS A 164 -7.13 8.79 6.80
CA LYS A 164 -7.96 9.21 7.94
C LYS A 164 -8.00 8.17 9.06
N SER A 165 -8.13 6.90 8.69
CA SER A 165 -8.16 5.80 9.67
C SER A 165 -6.83 5.68 10.41
N MET A 166 -5.71 5.81 9.70
CA MET A 166 -4.37 5.75 10.30
C MET A 166 -4.11 6.91 11.26
N ILE A 167 -4.46 8.15 10.88
CA ILE A 167 -4.29 9.32 11.75
C ILE A 167 -5.12 9.19 13.03
N ARG A 168 -6.28 8.54 12.96
CA ARG A 168 -7.16 8.29 14.12
C ARG A 168 -6.77 7.08 14.95
N ASP A 169 -5.93 6.21 14.43
CA ASP A 169 -5.47 5.01 15.14
C ASP A 169 -4.47 5.37 16.24
N ASN A 170 -4.44 4.57 17.30
CA ASN A 170 -3.53 4.78 18.42
C ASN A 170 -2.21 3.99 18.31
N GLY A 171 -2.04 3.21 17.25
CA GLY A 171 -0.80 2.50 16.95
C GLY A 171 -0.06 3.09 15.76
N PRO A 172 1.24 2.78 15.61
CA PRO A 172 2.02 3.25 14.48
C PRO A 172 1.66 2.52 13.19
N GLY A 173 1.72 3.23 12.07
CA GLY A 173 1.46 2.66 10.76
C GLY A 173 2.15 3.37 9.61
N ILE A 174 2.32 2.64 8.52
CA ILE A 174 2.86 3.17 7.25
C ILE A 174 1.83 2.95 6.15
N LEU A 175 1.55 3.99 5.37
CA LEU A 175 0.79 3.95 4.13
C LEU A 175 1.72 4.10 2.93
N PHE A 176 1.79 3.05 2.13
CA PHE A 176 2.48 3.07 0.84
C PHE A 176 1.52 3.43 -0.28
N CYS A 177 1.92 4.35 -1.15
CA CYS A 177 1.17 4.72 -2.33
C CYS A 177 2.02 4.54 -3.59
N PRO A 178 1.44 4.09 -4.71
CA PRO A 178 2.20 3.75 -5.90
C PRO A 178 2.75 5.01 -6.58
N VAL A 179 4.07 5.13 -6.63
CA VAL A 179 4.79 6.34 -7.06
C VAL A 179 4.32 6.87 -8.41
N LYS A 180 4.12 6.01 -9.41
CA LYS A 180 3.66 6.42 -10.75
C LYS A 180 2.20 6.80 -10.83
N MET A 181 1.39 6.39 -9.86
CA MET A 181 -0.04 6.63 -9.86
C MET A 181 -0.43 7.89 -9.07
N MET A 182 0.49 8.46 -8.28
CA MET A 182 0.23 9.59 -7.37
C MET A 182 -0.45 10.78 -8.04
N LYS A 183 0.03 11.20 -9.23
CA LYS A 183 -0.51 12.31 -10.02
C LYS A 183 -1.32 11.86 -11.23
N GLY A 184 -1.14 10.61 -11.67
CA GLY A 184 -1.74 10.08 -12.91
C GLY A 184 -3.13 9.47 -12.72
N VAL A 185 -3.35 8.79 -11.61
CA VAL A 185 -4.65 8.15 -11.33
C VAL A 185 -5.57 9.15 -10.66
N LYS A 186 -6.77 9.28 -11.23
CA LYS A 186 -7.84 10.13 -10.71
C LYS A 186 -9.07 9.30 -10.42
N GLY A 187 -9.81 9.68 -9.40
CA GLY A 187 -11.05 9.00 -9.00
C GLY A 187 -11.92 9.89 -8.15
N GLU A 188 -13.11 9.40 -7.85
CA GLU A 188 -14.04 10.01 -6.91
C GLU A 188 -13.73 9.50 -5.50
N LEU A 189 -14.14 10.26 -4.49
CA LEU A 189 -14.13 9.83 -3.10
C LEU A 189 -15.36 10.35 -2.36
N GLU A 190 -15.70 9.70 -1.28
CA GLU A 190 -16.75 10.09 -0.36
C GLU A 190 -16.14 10.85 0.82
N LEU A 191 -16.46 12.16 0.92
CA LEU A 191 -15.95 13.01 1.98
C LEU A 191 -16.36 12.50 3.37
N GLY A 192 -15.43 12.53 4.31
CA GLY A 192 -15.63 12.08 5.68
C GLY A 192 -15.53 10.55 5.87
N LYS A 193 -15.46 9.76 4.80
CA LYS A 193 -15.37 8.30 4.88
C LYS A 193 -14.00 7.85 5.40
N CYS A 194 -14.01 6.99 6.39
CA CYS A 194 -12.83 6.23 6.83
C CYS A 194 -12.92 4.81 6.29
N LEU A 195 -11.81 4.24 5.88
CA LEU A 195 -11.73 2.84 5.46
C LEU A 195 -11.00 2.00 6.52
N PRO A 196 -11.47 0.79 6.83
CA PRO A 196 -10.84 -0.05 7.83
C PRO A 196 -9.45 -0.54 7.37
N MET A 197 -8.50 -0.56 8.30
CA MET A 197 -7.12 -1.00 8.05
C MET A 197 -6.92 -2.52 8.22
N ASN A 198 -7.95 -3.30 8.07
CA ASN A 198 -7.91 -4.76 8.13
C ASN A 198 -8.83 -5.39 7.09
N LYS A 199 -9.19 -4.64 6.06
CA LYS A 199 -10.06 -5.10 4.98
C LYS A 199 -9.44 -4.85 3.62
N ALA A 200 -9.39 -5.91 2.82
CA ALA A 200 -9.10 -5.86 1.39
C ALA A 200 -10.31 -5.39 0.58
N ALA A 201 -10.12 -5.08 -0.68
CA ALA A 201 -11.20 -4.75 -1.60
C ALA A 201 -11.24 -5.72 -2.78
N VAL A 202 -12.42 -6.25 -3.05
CA VAL A 202 -12.68 -7.01 -4.29
C VAL A 202 -12.97 -6.00 -5.40
N LEU A 203 -12.07 -5.88 -6.35
CA LEU A 203 -12.16 -4.91 -7.46
C LEU A 203 -12.82 -5.52 -8.70
N HIS A 204 -12.74 -6.84 -8.84
CA HIS A 204 -13.41 -7.62 -9.89
C HIS A 204 -13.75 -9.00 -9.32
N ALA A 205 -14.89 -9.53 -9.68
CA ALA A 205 -15.33 -10.87 -9.31
C ALA A 205 -15.43 -11.72 -10.58
N ALA A 206 -14.79 -12.88 -10.56
CA ALA A 206 -14.88 -13.85 -11.64
C ALA A 206 -16.32 -14.25 -11.90
N SER A 207 -16.65 -14.42 -13.16
CA SER A 207 -17.98 -14.87 -13.59
C SER A 207 -18.29 -16.28 -13.04
N GLU A 208 -19.56 -16.53 -12.74
CA GLU A 208 -19.99 -17.85 -12.25
C GLU A 208 -19.73 -18.97 -13.28
N ASP A 209 -19.70 -18.64 -14.57
CA ASP A 209 -19.32 -19.59 -15.63
C ASP A 209 -17.85 -20.00 -15.54
N ALA A 210 -16.94 -19.04 -15.31
CA ALA A 210 -15.52 -19.33 -15.10
C ALA A 210 -15.29 -20.14 -13.82
N VAL A 211 -15.99 -19.80 -12.73
CA VAL A 211 -15.96 -20.56 -11.48
C VAL A 211 -16.41 -22.01 -11.69
N ALA A 212 -17.56 -22.20 -12.31
CA ALA A 212 -18.14 -23.53 -12.57
C ALA A 212 -17.25 -24.42 -13.47
N LYS A 213 -16.46 -23.80 -14.35
CA LYS A 213 -15.49 -24.49 -15.23
C LYS A 213 -14.13 -24.74 -14.59
N GLY A 214 -13.91 -24.29 -13.35
CA GLY A 214 -12.58 -24.31 -12.72
C GLY A 214 -11.57 -23.37 -13.39
N ALA A 215 -12.02 -22.39 -14.14
CA ALA A 215 -11.20 -21.42 -14.88
C ALA A 215 -11.05 -20.06 -14.16
N ALA A 216 -11.54 -19.95 -12.93
CA ALA A 216 -11.38 -18.76 -12.10
C ALA A 216 -10.12 -18.86 -11.21
N VAL A 217 -9.43 -17.73 -11.00
CA VAL A 217 -8.23 -17.62 -10.17
C VAL A 217 -8.35 -16.40 -9.27
N THR A 218 -8.07 -16.54 -7.97
CA THR A 218 -7.89 -15.39 -7.07
C THR A 218 -6.57 -14.71 -7.38
N VAL A 219 -6.59 -13.40 -7.63
CA VAL A 219 -5.40 -12.56 -7.81
C VAL A 219 -5.29 -11.61 -6.65
N LEU A 220 -4.24 -11.77 -5.85
CA LEU A 220 -3.89 -10.89 -4.74
C LEU A 220 -2.82 -9.90 -5.21
N THR A 221 -3.07 -8.62 -5.02
CA THR A 221 -2.09 -7.59 -5.42
C THR A 221 -2.27 -6.29 -4.64
N TYR A 222 -1.33 -5.38 -4.79
CA TYR A 222 -1.29 -4.08 -4.13
C TYR A 222 -0.48 -3.07 -4.95
N LEU A 223 -0.52 -1.77 -4.60
CA LEU A 223 0.20 -0.68 -5.26
C LEU A 223 0.01 -0.68 -6.80
N HIS A 224 1.10 -0.68 -7.58
CA HIS A 224 1.04 -0.65 -9.06
C HIS A 224 0.44 -1.93 -9.64
N GLY A 225 0.63 -3.07 -8.98
CA GLY A 225 0.07 -4.34 -9.39
C GLY A 225 -1.46 -4.33 -9.52
N VAL A 226 -2.15 -3.43 -8.80
CA VAL A 226 -3.61 -3.24 -8.94
C VAL A 226 -3.95 -2.79 -10.36
N LYS A 227 -3.26 -1.77 -10.88
CA LYS A 227 -3.49 -1.27 -12.24
C LYS A 227 -3.10 -2.30 -13.30
N GLU A 228 -1.95 -2.96 -13.12
CA GLU A 228 -1.47 -4.02 -14.00
C GLU A 228 -2.48 -5.17 -14.09
N ALA A 229 -3.06 -5.58 -12.96
CA ALA A 229 -4.06 -6.64 -12.92
C ALA A 229 -5.39 -6.20 -13.56
N GLN A 230 -5.87 -4.98 -13.28
CA GLN A 230 -7.07 -4.44 -13.90
C GLN A 230 -6.97 -4.36 -15.42
N ASP A 231 -5.82 -3.89 -15.94
CA ASP A 231 -5.58 -3.78 -17.37
C ASP A 231 -5.44 -5.16 -18.06
N SER A 232 -5.22 -6.22 -17.29
CA SER A 232 -5.05 -7.59 -17.79
C SER A 232 -6.37 -8.37 -17.89
N ILE A 233 -7.47 -7.90 -17.28
CA ILE A 233 -8.73 -8.65 -17.17
C ILE A 233 -9.25 -9.06 -18.54
N ASP A 234 -9.37 -8.13 -19.47
CA ASP A 234 -9.92 -8.41 -20.81
C ASP A 234 -9.12 -9.50 -21.56
N ALA A 235 -7.80 -9.47 -21.44
CA ALA A 235 -6.92 -10.45 -22.08
C ALA A 235 -7.03 -11.83 -21.39
N ILE A 236 -7.18 -11.88 -20.07
CA ILE A 236 -7.43 -13.11 -19.31
C ILE A 236 -8.77 -13.73 -19.73
N VAL A 237 -9.83 -12.92 -19.81
CA VAL A 237 -11.16 -13.38 -20.22
C VAL A 237 -11.15 -13.88 -21.66
N ALA A 238 -10.48 -13.16 -22.57
CA ALA A 238 -10.31 -13.61 -23.96
C ALA A 238 -9.50 -14.92 -24.06
N GLY A 239 -8.62 -15.20 -23.11
CA GLY A 239 -7.85 -16.44 -23.00
C GLY A 239 -8.64 -17.62 -22.40
N GLY A 240 -9.88 -17.41 -21.95
CA GLY A 240 -10.79 -18.44 -21.42
C GLY A 240 -10.72 -18.64 -19.91
N ALA A 241 -10.13 -17.71 -19.17
CA ALA A 241 -10.13 -17.68 -17.70
C ALA A 241 -10.76 -16.40 -17.17
N ASP A 242 -10.95 -16.28 -15.85
CA ASP A 242 -11.40 -15.06 -15.19
C ASP A 242 -10.76 -14.95 -13.81
N ILE A 243 -10.84 -13.80 -13.15
CA ILE A 243 -10.19 -13.58 -11.86
C ILE A 243 -11.12 -12.96 -10.81
N ASP A 244 -10.97 -13.38 -9.55
CA ASP A 244 -11.31 -12.53 -8.40
C ASP A 244 -10.11 -11.63 -8.13
N LEU A 245 -10.20 -10.34 -8.44
CA LEU A 245 -9.12 -9.38 -8.20
C LEU A 245 -9.29 -8.73 -6.84
N ILE A 246 -8.33 -8.97 -5.96
CA ILE A 246 -8.31 -8.44 -4.58
C ILE A 246 -7.16 -7.45 -4.41
N GLU A 247 -7.51 -6.19 -4.15
CA GLU A 247 -6.57 -5.18 -3.68
C GLU A 247 -6.30 -5.39 -2.19
N LEU A 248 -5.06 -5.70 -1.85
CA LEU A 248 -4.61 -5.79 -0.47
C LEU A 248 -4.34 -4.38 0.06
N ARG A 249 -5.36 -3.78 0.65
CA ARG A 249 -5.27 -2.45 1.26
C ARG A 249 -4.48 -2.45 2.57
N THR A 250 -4.32 -3.64 3.16
CA THR A 250 -3.49 -3.85 4.34
C THR A 250 -2.67 -5.12 4.16
N LEU A 251 -1.35 -4.97 4.24
CA LEU A 251 -0.42 -6.09 4.20
C LEU A 251 -0.23 -6.69 5.61
N LYS A 252 -0.39 -5.85 6.64
CA LYS A 252 -0.31 -6.25 8.05
C LYS A 252 -1.23 -5.35 8.91
N PRO A 253 -2.28 -5.93 9.53
CA PRO A 253 -2.74 -7.32 9.42
C PRO A 253 -3.32 -7.66 8.04
N LEU A 254 -3.21 -8.92 7.62
CA LEU A 254 -3.78 -9.40 6.36
C LEU A 254 -5.27 -9.75 6.55
N ASP A 255 -6.12 -9.41 5.57
CA ASP A 255 -7.55 -9.77 5.56
C ASP A 255 -7.76 -11.20 5.03
N LEU A 256 -7.55 -12.19 5.90
CA LEU A 256 -7.75 -13.61 5.55
C LEU A 256 -9.21 -13.96 5.28
N GLU A 257 -10.17 -13.21 5.82
CA GLU A 257 -11.58 -13.45 5.57
C GLU A 257 -11.95 -13.20 4.10
N THR A 258 -11.57 -12.04 3.56
CA THR A 258 -11.83 -11.71 2.15
C THR A 258 -11.08 -12.65 1.21
N ILE A 259 -9.81 -12.97 1.52
CA ILE A 259 -9.01 -13.92 0.74
C ILE A 259 -9.65 -15.31 0.77
N GLY A 260 -10.04 -15.81 1.94
CA GLY A 260 -10.68 -17.11 2.08
C GLY A 260 -12.04 -17.22 1.39
N MET A 261 -12.85 -16.14 1.38
CA MET A 261 -14.10 -16.11 0.62
C MET A 261 -13.87 -16.28 -0.88
N SER A 262 -12.85 -15.64 -1.42
CA SER A 262 -12.49 -15.79 -2.83
C SER A 262 -11.92 -17.18 -3.13
N LEU A 263 -11.00 -17.70 -2.29
CA LEU A 263 -10.41 -19.02 -2.50
C LEU A 263 -11.41 -20.16 -2.45
N ARG A 264 -12.45 -20.09 -1.61
CA ARG A 264 -13.56 -21.06 -1.61
C ARG A 264 -14.36 -21.11 -2.92
N ARG A 265 -14.22 -20.08 -3.77
CA ARG A 265 -14.85 -20.04 -5.11
C ARG A 265 -13.89 -20.47 -6.20
N THR A 266 -12.64 -20.06 -6.12
CA THR A 266 -11.67 -20.18 -7.22
C THR A 266 -10.68 -21.32 -7.06
N HIS A 267 -10.39 -21.75 -5.83
CA HIS A 267 -9.43 -22.79 -5.43
C HIS A 267 -7.99 -22.61 -5.92
N LYS A 268 -7.69 -21.46 -6.50
CA LYS A 268 -6.39 -21.14 -7.11
C LYS A 268 -6.00 -19.71 -6.80
N VAL A 269 -4.72 -19.47 -6.57
CA VAL A 269 -4.23 -18.13 -6.23
C VAL A 269 -2.94 -17.77 -6.95
N ALA A 270 -2.92 -16.55 -7.50
CA ALA A 270 -1.73 -15.87 -7.97
C ALA A 270 -1.51 -14.59 -7.14
N ILE A 271 -0.27 -14.32 -6.75
CA ILE A 271 0.13 -13.12 -6.02
C ILE A 271 1.02 -12.31 -6.94
N LEU A 272 0.55 -11.12 -7.35
CA LEU A 272 1.36 -10.15 -8.09
C LEU A 272 1.97 -9.18 -7.09
N ASP A 273 3.27 -9.32 -6.86
CA ASP A 273 4.05 -8.72 -5.78
C ASP A 273 5.15 -7.83 -6.33
N GLU A 274 5.24 -6.60 -5.83
CA GLU A 274 6.28 -5.63 -6.22
C GLU A 274 7.59 -5.81 -5.46
N SER A 275 7.68 -6.77 -4.54
CA SER A 275 8.90 -7.06 -3.81
C SER A 275 9.70 -8.20 -4.46
N THR A 276 10.92 -8.39 -3.99
CA THR A 276 11.82 -9.44 -4.46
C THR A 276 11.31 -10.84 -4.10
N ARG A 277 11.77 -11.85 -4.83
CA ARG A 277 11.40 -13.24 -4.61
C ARG A 277 11.77 -13.71 -3.20
N SER A 278 12.96 -13.32 -2.73
CA SER A 278 13.45 -13.64 -1.39
C SER A 278 13.06 -12.55 -0.40
N GLY A 279 12.43 -12.93 0.70
CA GLY A 279 12.04 -12.01 1.78
C GLY A 279 10.95 -10.99 1.41
N GLY A 280 10.33 -11.13 0.23
CA GLY A 280 9.26 -10.24 -0.21
C GLY A 280 7.93 -10.47 0.50
N VAL A 281 7.01 -9.53 0.36
CA VAL A 281 5.65 -9.59 0.93
C VAL A 281 4.87 -10.78 0.42
N GLY A 282 4.97 -11.08 -0.89
CA GLY A 282 4.31 -12.24 -1.48
C GLY A 282 4.81 -13.57 -0.92
N ALA A 283 6.03 -13.65 -0.40
CA ALA A 283 6.51 -14.83 0.31
C ALA A 283 5.78 -15.03 1.63
N SER A 284 5.60 -13.95 2.41
CA SER A 284 4.84 -13.99 3.67
C SER A 284 3.36 -14.31 3.43
N ILE A 285 2.73 -13.67 2.43
CA ILE A 285 1.33 -13.93 2.07
C ILE A 285 1.17 -15.40 1.61
N SER A 286 2.09 -15.91 0.78
CA SER A 286 2.06 -17.30 0.31
C SER A 286 2.15 -18.29 1.46
N ALA A 287 3.01 -18.04 2.45
CA ALA A 287 3.12 -18.89 3.64
C ALA A 287 1.79 -18.88 4.43
N ILE A 288 1.26 -17.69 4.75
CA ILE A 288 0.00 -17.54 5.51
C ILE A 288 -1.17 -18.24 4.78
N VAL A 289 -1.32 -18.00 3.46
CA VAL A 289 -2.38 -18.63 2.66
C VAL A 289 -2.21 -20.15 2.65
N SER A 290 -0.98 -20.67 2.52
CA SER A 290 -0.71 -22.10 2.54
C SER A 290 -0.90 -22.75 3.92
N GLU A 291 -0.77 -22.00 5.01
CA GLU A 291 -0.97 -22.51 6.37
C GLU A 291 -2.45 -22.44 6.79
N GLU A 292 -3.09 -21.30 6.53
CA GLU A 292 -4.43 -21.01 7.07
C GLU A 292 -5.57 -21.41 6.10
N LEU A 293 -5.28 -21.54 4.79
CA LEU A 293 -6.27 -21.80 3.75
C LEU A 293 -5.87 -22.98 2.85
N TYR A 294 -5.07 -23.91 3.37
CA TYR A 294 -4.56 -25.08 2.62
C TYR A 294 -5.68 -25.91 1.98
N ASP A 295 -6.75 -26.17 2.74
CA ASP A 295 -7.85 -27.02 2.29
C ASP A 295 -8.69 -26.39 1.15
N GLU A 296 -8.47 -25.11 0.88
CA GLU A 296 -9.15 -24.38 -0.21
C GLU A 296 -8.31 -24.34 -1.51
N LEU A 297 -7.12 -24.95 -1.54
CA LEU A 297 -6.19 -24.86 -2.66
C LEU A 297 -6.13 -26.14 -3.48
N ASP A 298 -6.45 -26.06 -4.78
CA ASP A 298 -6.26 -27.16 -5.76
C ASP A 298 -4.90 -27.08 -6.46
N ALA A 299 -4.15 -25.99 -6.29
CA ALA A 299 -2.84 -25.77 -6.90
C ALA A 299 -1.89 -25.04 -5.95
N PRO A 300 -0.58 -25.18 -6.12
CA PRO A 300 0.41 -24.39 -5.37
C PRO A 300 0.22 -22.89 -5.61
N VAL A 301 0.41 -22.08 -4.55
CA VAL A 301 0.39 -20.61 -4.64
C VAL A 301 1.39 -20.13 -5.68
N ARG A 302 0.93 -19.42 -6.71
CA ARG A 302 1.77 -18.85 -7.77
C ARG A 302 2.22 -17.44 -7.37
N ARG A 303 3.52 -17.25 -7.15
CA ARG A 303 4.08 -15.92 -6.86
C ARG A 303 4.72 -15.30 -8.10
N LEU A 304 4.27 -14.12 -8.46
CA LEU A 304 4.83 -13.26 -9.50
C LEU A 304 5.48 -12.07 -8.79
N CYS A 305 6.75 -12.15 -8.57
CA CYS A 305 7.55 -11.18 -7.82
C CYS A 305 8.80 -10.79 -8.61
N MET A 306 9.44 -9.70 -8.23
CA MET A 306 10.70 -9.30 -8.85
C MET A 306 11.77 -10.39 -8.63
N ASP A 307 12.71 -10.46 -9.55
CA ASP A 307 13.93 -11.23 -9.35
C ASP A 307 14.76 -10.65 -8.19
N ASP A 308 15.64 -11.46 -7.58
CA ASP A 308 16.53 -11.01 -6.51
C ASP A 308 17.68 -10.17 -7.11
N ALA A 309 17.31 -9.03 -7.70
CA ALA A 309 18.23 -8.12 -8.38
C ALA A 309 17.83 -6.66 -8.07
N PRO A 310 18.79 -5.74 -7.96
CA PRO A 310 18.48 -4.33 -7.84
C PRO A 310 17.80 -3.82 -9.12
N VAL A 311 16.85 -2.90 -8.97
CA VAL A 311 16.11 -2.34 -10.11
C VAL A 311 17.03 -1.43 -10.94
N PRO A 312 17.25 -1.72 -12.23
CA PRO A 312 18.10 -0.90 -13.09
C PRO A 312 17.45 0.42 -13.54
N TYR A 313 18.28 1.41 -13.91
CA TYR A 313 17.78 2.66 -14.51
C TYR A 313 17.26 2.48 -15.94
N ALA A 314 17.91 1.60 -16.72
CA ALA A 314 17.54 1.39 -18.11
C ALA A 314 16.20 0.66 -18.21
N SER A 315 15.23 1.27 -18.90
CA SER A 315 13.86 0.75 -19.01
C SER A 315 13.79 -0.70 -19.53
N SER A 316 14.66 -1.08 -20.48
CA SER A 316 14.71 -2.45 -21.00
C SER A 316 15.16 -3.47 -19.96
N MET A 317 16.10 -3.09 -19.07
CA MET A 317 16.59 -3.93 -17.99
C MET A 317 15.62 -3.95 -16.81
N GLU A 318 15.01 -2.80 -16.49
CA GLU A 318 13.94 -2.69 -15.49
C GLU A 318 12.78 -3.65 -15.84
N LYS A 319 12.41 -3.67 -17.12
CA LYS A 319 11.40 -4.59 -17.66
C LYS A 319 11.74 -6.07 -17.50
N ALA A 320 12.98 -6.45 -17.45
CA ALA A 320 13.38 -7.83 -17.24
C ALA A 320 13.26 -8.28 -15.78
N VAL A 321 13.36 -7.33 -14.83
CA VAL A 321 13.35 -7.60 -13.38
C VAL A 321 11.95 -7.52 -12.78
N VAL A 322 11.16 -6.52 -13.20
CA VAL A 322 9.84 -6.22 -12.63
C VAL A 322 8.75 -7.00 -13.36
N LYS A 323 7.96 -7.80 -12.65
CA LYS A 323 6.81 -8.54 -13.20
C LYS A 323 5.65 -7.61 -13.56
N ARG A 324 4.83 -8.02 -14.54
CA ARG A 324 3.82 -7.19 -15.19
C ARG A 324 2.53 -7.93 -15.44
N GLY A 325 1.57 -7.20 -16.04
CA GLY A 325 0.31 -7.75 -16.50
C GLY A 325 0.45 -8.93 -17.45
N GLU A 326 1.44 -8.93 -18.36
CA GLU A 326 1.71 -10.06 -19.27
C GLU A 326 2.15 -11.32 -18.53
N ASP A 327 2.98 -11.20 -17.47
CA ASP A 327 3.34 -12.31 -16.60
C ASP A 327 2.12 -12.84 -15.83
N LEU A 328 1.25 -11.93 -15.39
CA LEU A 328 -0.01 -12.28 -14.73
C LEU A 328 -0.96 -13.04 -15.66
N ILE A 329 -1.16 -12.54 -16.88
CA ILE A 329 -1.98 -13.21 -17.89
C ILE A 329 -1.50 -14.65 -18.11
N ALA A 330 -0.20 -14.82 -18.35
CA ALA A 330 0.39 -16.14 -18.58
C ALA A 330 0.19 -17.07 -17.37
N ALA A 331 0.39 -16.58 -16.15
CA ALA A 331 0.25 -17.36 -14.92
C ALA A 331 -1.20 -17.76 -14.64
N VAL A 332 -2.15 -16.85 -14.85
CA VAL A 332 -3.58 -17.13 -14.65
C VAL A 332 -4.07 -18.16 -15.66
N LEU A 333 -3.71 -18.02 -16.93
CA LEU A 333 -4.09 -18.97 -17.97
C LEU A 333 -3.47 -20.36 -17.76
N ASP A 334 -2.25 -20.42 -17.21
CA ASP A 334 -1.60 -21.68 -16.82
C ASP A 334 -2.35 -22.35 -15.66
N LEU A 335 -2.64 -21.61 -14.59
CA LEU A 335 -3.42 -22.10 -13.45
C LEU A 335 -4.83 -22.57 -13.84
N ALA A 336 -5.50 -21.85 -14.75
CA ALA A 336 -6.82 -22.21 -15.19
C ALA A 336 -6.88 -23.52 -15.99
N ARG A 337 -5.78 -23.91 -16.66
CA ARG A 337 -5.71 -25.11 -17.52
C ARG A 337 -5.24 -26.37 -16.80
N ASN A 338 -4.43 -26.21 -15.75
CA ASN A 338 -3.62 -27.30 -15.17
C ASN A 338 -4.09 -27.75 -13.78
N ALA A 339 -5.31 -27.42 -13.39
CA ALA A 339 -5.88 -27.83 -12.12
C ALA A 339 -7.11 -28.71 -12.29
#